data_46579092408e072f0fc44471277ddbd0
#
_entry.id   46579092408e072f0fc44471277ddbd0
#
_cell.length_a   1.000
_cell.length_b   1.000
_cell.length_c   1.000
_cell.angle_alpha   90.00
_cell.angle_beta   90.00
_cell.angle_gamma   90.00
#
_symmetry.space_group_name_H-M   'P 1'
#
loop_
_entity.id
_entity.type
_entity.pdbx_description
1 polymer ?
#
loop_
_entity_poly.entity_id
_entity_poly.type
_entity_poly.pdbx_seq_one_letter_code
_entity_poly.pdbx_strand_id
1 'polypeptide(L)'
;MAYKYQLGESTMSGSLTQEGDVDLSGSVSLALPGQAAAVRGGLTVVEDSLFSSMLQIDGTLDCNSTSDFQGNANFQAKVTFNGAQVGNVTSVTSATYTIVATDYFIAANSTSNAITITMPAASSHSGRVLKIKDVGGNADSNNITIDGNSSETIDGAASIVLESPHAGVTLLCNGTSWFVL
;
A
#
# COMPACT_ATOMS: atom_id res chain seq x y z
N MET A 1 55.42 -8.75 -6.67
CA MET A 1 55.50 -9.76 -5.60
C MET A 1 54.21 -9.67 -4.78
N ALA A 2 53.44 -10.75 -4.68
CA ALA A 2 52.25 -10.78 -3.84
C ALA A 2 52.64 -11.27 -2.43
N TYR A 3 52.45 -10.46 -1.42
CA TYR A 3 52.63 -10.85 -0.04
C TYR A 3 51.36 -11.49 0.47
N LYS A 4 51.46 -12.74 0.88
CA LYS A 4 50.35 -13.48 1.51
C LYS A 4 50.54 -13.44 3.02
N TYR A 5 49.77 -12.62 3.70
CA TYR A 5 49.71 -12.63 5.16
C TYR A 5 48.57 -13.54 5.62
N GLN A 6 48.86 -14.52 6.38
CA GLN A 6 47.87 -15.33 7.07
C GLN A 6 47.85 -14.91 8.53
N LEU A 7 46.93 -14.00 8.87
CA LEU A 7 46.71 -13.53 10.22
C LEU A 7 45.54 -14.32 10.81
N GLY A 8 45.69 -14.77 12.03
CA GLY A 8 44.54 -15.22 12.82
C GLY A 8 43.68 -14.02 13.20
N GLU A 9 43.40 -13.85 14.49
CA GLU A 9 42.75 -12.63 14.96
C GLU A 9 43.73 -11.45 14.92
N SER A 10 43.36 -10.38 14.27
CA SER A 10 44.20 -9.18 14.13
C SER A 10 43.37 -7.94 14.42
N THR A 11 43.88 -7.06 15.29
CA THR A 11 43.32 -5.75 15.59
C THR A 11 44.19 -4.66 14.98
N MET A 12 43.62 -3.86 14.07
CA MET A 12 44.27 -2.65 13.56
C MET A 12 43.59 -1.42 14.14
N SER A 13 44.35 -0.52 14.74
CA SER A 13 43.86 0.77 15.22
C SER A 13 44.37 1.90 14.32
N GLY A 14 43.50 2.83 13.95
CA GLY A 14 43.77 3.92 13.01
C GLY A 14 43.12 3.75 11.64
N SER A 15 43.63 4.44 10.64
CA SER A 15 43.12 4.36 9.27
C SER A 15 43.80 3.27 8.49
N LEU A 16 43.04 2.41 7.81
CA LEU A 16 43.51 1.51 6.80
C LEU A 16 43.31 2.18 5.42
N THR A 17 44.39 2.41 4.70
CA THR A 17 44.33 2.87 3.30
C THR A 17 44.79 1.72 2.39
N GLN A 18 43.89 1.35 1.46
CA GLN A 18 44.16 0.32 0.47
C GLN A 18 44.07 0.95 -0.94
N GLU A 19 45.12 0.81 -1.74
CA GLU A 19 45.09 1.16 -3.14
C GLU A 19 44.73 -0.10 -3.97
N GLY A 20 43.69 0.01 -4.79
CA GLY A 20 43.16 -1.10 -5.58
C GLY A 20 41.98 -1.83 -4.85
N ASP A 21 41.68 -3.02 -5.33
CA ASP A 21 40.54 -3.77 -4.87
C ASP A 21 40.78 -4.43 -3.49
N VAL A 22 39.78 -4.43 -2.64
CA VAL A 22 39.73 -5.19 -1.38
C VAL A 22 38.75 -6.33 -1.55
N ASP A 23 39.22 -7.55 -1.58
CA ASP A 23 38.38 -8.75 -1.60
C ASP A 23 38.24 -9.27 -0.16
N LEU A 24 37.03 -9.18 0.36
CA LEU A 24 36.65 -9.65 1.71
C LEU A 24 35.67 -10.81 1.56
N SER A 25 36.18 -12.03 1.66
CA SER A 25 35.33 -13.23 1.67
C SER A 25 34.87 -13.55 3.09
N GLY A 26 33.57 -13.76 3.25
CA GLY A 26 32.94 -14.03 4.55
C GLY A 26 32.10 -12.86 5.06
N SER A 27 31.78 -12.84 6.34
CA SER A 27 30.99 -11.76 6.93
C SER A 27 31.83 -10.53 7.21
N VAL A 28 31.43 -9.37 6.69
CA VAL A 28 32.00 -8.06 6.99
C VAL A 28 31.08 -7.32 7.94
N SER A 29 31.56 -6.99 9.14
CA SER A 29 30.82 -6.18 10.10
C SER A 29 31.47 -4.80 10.22
N LEU A 30 30.74 -3.76 9.88
CA LEU A 30 31.11 -2.36 10.11
C LEU A 30 30.34 -1.85 11.32
N ALA A 31 30.83 -2.16 12.52
CA ALA A 31 30.24 -1.70 13.76
C ALA A 31 30.93 -0.42 14.23
N LEU A 32 30.24 0.71 14.10
CA LEU A 32 30.73 2.03 14.52
C LEU A 32 29.82 2.58 15.61
N PRO A 33 30.11 2.37 16.88
CA PRO A 33 29.31 2.91 17.97
C PRO A 33 29.27 4.45 17.90
N GLY A 34 28.07 5.00 17.68
CA GLY A 34 27.86 6.46 17.63
C GLY A 34 28.45 7.18 16.42
N GLN A 35 28.90 6.47 15.38
CA GLN A 35 29.42 7.04 14.14
C GLN A 35 28.71 6.45 12.92
N ALA A 36 28.66 7.21 11.84
CA ALA A 36 28.15 6.74 10.57
C ALA A 36 29.26 6.03 9.77
N ALA A 37 29.00 4.81 9.28
CA ALA A 37 29.82 4.21 8.24
C ALA A 37 29.46 4.87 6.89
N ALA A 38 30.45 5.39 6.18
CA ALA A 38 30.23 6.05 4.90
C ALA A 38 30.89 5.28 3.75
N VAL A 39 30.12 4.90 2.73
CA VAL A 39 30.63 4.47 1.44
C VAL A 39 30.60 5.70 0.53
N ARG A 40 31.76 6.19 0.11
CA ARG A 40 31.88 7.32 -0.83
C ARG A 40 32.04 6.75 -2.23
N GLY A 41 31.04 6.97 -3.06
CA GLY A 41 30.96 6.39 -4.41
C GLY A 41 29.75 5.48 -4.55
N GLY A 42 29.81 4.53 -5.46
CA GLY A 42 28.72 3.56 -5.66
C GLY A 42 28.83 2.36 -4.71
N LEU A 43 27.70 1.90 -4.18
CA LEU A 43 27.56 0.60 -3.54
C LEU A 43 26.74 -0.29 -4.45
N THR A 44 27.33 -1.37 -4.96
CA THR A 44 26.59 -2.41 -5.70
C THR A 44 26.40 -3.62 -4.80
N VAL A 45 25.14 -4.02 -4.61
CA VAL A 45 24.79 -5.27 -3.95
C VAL A 45 24.19 -6.19 -5.00
N VAL A 46 24.79 -7.37 -5.18
CA VAL A 46 24.43 -8.30 -6.25
C VAL A 46 23.28 -9.22 -5.84
N GLU A 47 23.10 -9.39 -4.54
CA GLU A 47 22.07 -10.24 -3.95
C GLU A 47 21.17 -9.45 -2.99
N ASP A 48 20.38 -10.11 -2.17
CA ASP A 48 19.42 -9.49 -1.27
C ASP A 48 20.07 -8.59 -0.22
N SER A 49 19.45 -7.44 0.03
CA SER A 49 19.85 -6.51 1.09
C SER A 49 18.73 -6.38 2.11
N LEU A 50 19.04 -6.59 3.38
CA LEU A 50 18.10 -6.39 4.48
C LEU A 50 18.48 -5.15 5.29
N PHE A 51 17.55 -4.18 5.33
CA PHE A 51 17.59 -3.04 6.24
C PHE A 51 16.59 -3.28 7.38
N SER A 52 17.07 -3.64 8.54
CA SER A 52 16.22 -4.00 9.69
C SER A 52 15.64 -2.80 10.44
N SER A 53 15.98 -1.59 10.03
CA SER A 53 15.51 -0.35 10.63
C SER A 53 15.10 0.63 9.52
N MET A 54 15.69 1.80 9.43
CA MET A 54 15.35 2.83 8.46
C MET A 54 16.36 2.86 7.30
N LEU A 55 15.85 2.91 6.07
CA LEU A 55 16.62 3.31 4.89
C LEU A 55 16.19 4.73 4.49
N GLN A 56 17.11 5.69 4.55
CA GLN A 56 16.89 7.04 4.05
C GLN A 56 17.60 7.23 2.72
N ILE A 57 16.89 7.74 1.72
CA ILE A 57 17.42 8.07 0.40
C ILE A 57 17.13 9.54 0.16
N ASP A 58 18.18 10.38 0.19
CA ASP A 58 18.04 11.84 0.02
C ASP A 58 17.94 12.26 -1.46
N GLY A 59 18.01 11.31 -2.37
CA GLY A 59 17.91 11.51 -3.81
C GLY A 59 16.77 10.72 -4.44
N THR A 60 16.97 10.22 -5.64
CA THR A 60 16.03 9.41 -6.39
C THR A 60 16.14 7.94 -6.01
N LEU A 61 15.02 7.29 -5.71
CA LEU A 61 14.89 5.84 -5.71
C LEU A 61 14.37 5.39 -7.08
N ASP A 62 15.21 4.71 -7.85
CA ASP A 62 14.83 4.12 -9.13
C ASP A 62 14.68 2.61 -8.96
N CYS A 63 13.46 2.11 -9.15
CA CYS A 63 13.14 0.68 -9.07
C CYS A 63 12.77 0.19 -10.46
N ASN A 64 13.73 -0.45 -11.14
CA ASN A 64 13.54 -0.97 -12.51
C ASN A 64 12.70 -2.27 -12.57
N SER A 65 12.19 -2.72 -11.46
CA SER A 65 11.36 -3.92 -11.36
C SER A 65 10.16 -3.65 -10.43
N THR A 66 9.60 -4.70 -9.83
CA THR A 66 8.47 -4.59 -8.90
C THR A 66 8.93 -4.03 -7.55
N SER A 67 8.18 -3.08 -7.00
CA SER A 67 8.33 -2.63 -5.60
C SER A 67 7.12 -3.11 -4.81
N ASP A 68 7.34 -3.92 -3.79
CA ASP A 68 6.28 -4.44 -2.92
C ASP A 68 6.34 -3.75 -1.56
N PHE A 69 5.25 -3.07 -1.19
CA PHE A 69 5.06 -2.45 0.11
C PHE A 69 4.04 -3.26 0.90
N GLN A 70 4.49 -4.13 1.79
CA GLN A 70 3.61 -4.97 2.62
C GLN A 70 2.82 -4.17 3.66
N GLY A 71 3.21 -2.94 3.92
CA GLY A 71 2.51 -2.00 4.81
C GLY A 71 2.01 -0.77 4.04
N ASN A 72 1.66 0.27 4.79
CA ASN A 72 1.23 1.52 4.19
C ASN A 72 2.42 2.28 3.59
N ALA A 73 2.31 2.69 2.32
CA ALA A 73 3.20 3.67 1.72
C ALA A 73 2.60 5.07 1.92
N ASN A 74 3.33 5.96 2.60
CA ASN A 74 2.89 7.33 2.84
C ASN A 74 3.67 8.30 1.94
N PHE A 75 2.98 8.96 1.05
CA PHE A 75 3.53 9.96 0.15
C PHE A 75 3.07 11.36 0.58
N GLN A 76 3.98 12.20 1.04
CA GLN A 76 3.68 13.56 1.50
C GLN A 76 3.55 14.58 0.37
N ALA A 77 3.87 14.19 -0.85
CA ALA A 77 3.80 15.03 -2.04
C ALA A 77 2.93 14.39 -3.14
N LYS A 78 2.82 15.07 -4.28
CA LYS A 78 2.09 14.57 -5.43
C LYS A 78 2.65 13.24 -5.92
N VAL A 79 1.76 12.26 -6.11
CA VAL A 79 2.06 11.00 -6.80
C VAL A 79 1.55 11.08 -8.23
N THR A 80 2.41 10.79 -9.21
CA THR A 80 2.04 10.72 -10.63
C THR A 80 2.14 9.27 -11.08
N PHE A 81 1.06 8.75 -11.62
CA PHE A 81 1.01 7.43 -12.22
C PHE A 81 1.00 7.57 -13.74
N ASN A 82 2.03 7.07 -14.42
CA ASN A 82 2.10 7.06 -15.89
C ASN A 82 1.45 5.83 -16.52
N GLY A 83 0.99 4.90 -15.69
CA GLY A 83 0.31 3.68 -16.09
C GLY A 83 -1.05 3.53 -15.41
N ALA A 84 -1.71 2.40 -15.66
CA ALA A 84 -2.99 2.09 -15.05
C ALA A 84 -2.83 1.83 -13.53
N GLN A 85 -3.80 2.33 -12.75
CA GLN A 85 -3.97 1.93 -11.36
C GLN A 85 -4.89 0.71 -11.29
N VAL A 86 -4.48 -0.32 -10.58
CA VAL A 86 -5.28 -1.52 -10.33
C VAL A 86 -5.74 -1.50 -8.88
N GLY A 87 -7.06 -1.39 -8.69
CA GLY A 87 -7.68 -1.48 -7.36
C GLY A 87 -8.28 -2.86 -7.12
N ASN A 88 -8.47 -3.22 -5.86
CA ASN A 88 -9.15 -4.46 -5.49
C ASN A 88 -10.62 -4.44 -5.95
N VAL A 89 -11.07 -5.56 -6.52
CA VAL A 89 -12.48 -5.79 -6.93
C VAL A 89 -13.06 -6.90 -6.06
N THR A 90 -14.08 -6.55 -5.27
CA THR A 90 -14.80 -7.50 -4.42
C THR A 90 -16.16 -7.85 -5.04
N SER A 91 -16.38 -9.11 -5.33
CA SER A 91 -17.66 -9.61 -5.86
C SER A 91 -18.61 -9.93 -4.71
N VAL A 92 -19.81 -9.33 -4.74
CA VAL A 92 -20.86 -9.51 -3.72
C VAL A 92 -22.12 -10.08 -4.35
N THR A 93 -22.52 -11.27 -3.89
CA THR A 93 -23.76 -11.96 -4.30
C THR A 93 -24.68 -12.27 -3.10
N SER A 94 -24.18 -12.11 -1.88
CA SER A 94 -24.94 -12.31 -0.64
C SER A 94 -25.91 -11.15 -0.41
N ALA A 95 -27.01 -11.42 0.29
CA ALA A 95 -28.02 -10.40 0.63
C ALA A 95 -27.47 -9.28 1.53
N THR A 96 -26.39 -9.52 2.24
CA THR A 96 -25.71 -8.53 3.08
C THR A 96 -24.22 -8.58 2.90
N TYR A 97 -23.57 -7.42 2.95
CA TYR A 97 -22.12 -7.30 2.91
C TYR A 97 -21.67 -6.08 3.74
N THR A 98 -20.63 -6.25 4.55
CA THR A 98 -20.00 -5.13 5.26
C THR A 98 -18.64 -4.86 4.62
N ILE A 99 -18.41 -3.62 4.20
CA ILE A 99 -17.18 -3.20 3.54
C ILE A 99 -15.98 -3.33 4.49
N VAL A 100 -14.91 -3.95 4.01
CA VAL A 100 -13.66 -4.16 4.75
C VAL A 100 -12.54 -3.22 4.26
N ALA A 101 -11.41 -3.21 4.97
CA ALA A 101 -10.32 -2.27 4.73
C ALA A 101 -9.70 -2.38 3.32
N THR A 102 -9.69 -3.58 2.74
CA THR A 102 -9.08 -3.87 1.43
C THR A 102 -9.99 -3.59 0.24
N ASP A 103 -11.27 -3.29 0.47
CA ASP A 103 -12.23 -3.04 -0.61
C ASP A 103 -11.97 -1.69 -1.29
N TYR A 104 -12.02 -1.68 -2.61
CA TYR A 104 -11.96 -0.48 -3.43
C TYR A 104 -13.15 -0.40 -4.39
N PHE A 105 -13.44 -1.48 -5.12
CA PHE A 105 -14.58 -1.59 -6.01
C PHE A 105 -15.45 -2.77 -5.60
N ILE A 106 -16.71 -2.51 -5.30
CA ILE A 106 -17.72 -3.53 -4.98
C ILE A 106 -18.54 -3.82 -6.23
N ALA A 107 -18.34 -5.01 -6.78
CA ALA A 107 -19.13 -5.56 -7.87
C ALA A 107 -20.34 -6.31 -7.29
N ALA A 108 -21.44 -5.59 -7.03
CA ALA A 108 -22.65 -6.17 -6.46
C ALA A 108 -23.49 -6.81 -7.57
N ASN A 109 -23.80 -8.09 -7.43
CA ASN A 109 -24.64 -8.81 -8.36
C ASN A 109 -25.99 -9.14 -7.69
N SER A 110 -26.97 -8.31 -7.94
CA SER A 110 -28.33 -8.41 -7.37
C SER A 110 -29.27 -9.33 -8.15
N THR A 111 -28.78 -10.15 -9.08
CA THR A 111 -29.63 -11.02 -9.92
C THR A 111 -30.54 -11.94 -9.11
N SER A 112 -30.08 -12.47 -7.99
CA SER A 112 -30.84 -13.46 -7.19
C SER A 112 -31.57 -12.87 -6.00
N ASN A 113 -31.13 -11.72 -5.48
CA ASN A 113 -31.68 -11.07 -4.27
C ASN A 113 -31.28 -9.61 -4.18
N ALA A 114 -32.06 -8.83 -3.45
CA ALA A 114 -31.64 -7.51 -3.00
C ALA A 114 -30.40 -7.61 -2.09
N ILE A 115 -29.56 -6.58 -2.13
CA ILE A 115 -28.30 -6.55 -1.39
C ILE A 115 -28.26 -5.31 -0.49
N THR A 116 -27.91 -5.49 0.77
CA THR A 116 -27.57 -4.38 1.67
C THR A 116 -26.07 -4.36 1.90
N ILE A 117 -25.42 -3.23 1.55
CA ILE A 117 -24.00 -2.99 1.74
C ILE A 117 -23.82 -1.99 2.87
N THR A 118 -23.26 -2.43 3.99
CA THR A 118 -22.98 -1.56 5.14
C THR A 118 -21.62 -0.89 4.97
N MET A 119 -21.59 0.44 5.08
CA MET A 119 -20.38 1.23 5.01
C MET A 119 -19.51 1.01 6.25
N PRO A 120 -18.17 1.14 6.15
CA PRO A 120 -17.30 1.09 7.32
C PRO A 120 -17.38 2.41 8.09
N ALA A 121 -17.01 2.39 9.38
CA ALA A 121 -17.02 3.61 10.20
C ALA A 121 -16.18 4.73 9.60
N ALA A 122 -16.77 5.89 9.39
CA ALA A 122 -16.14 7.04 8.73
C ALA A 122 -14.90 7.53 9.48
N SER A 123 -14.90 7.46 10.83
CA SER A 123 -13.82 7.96 11.70
C SER A 123 -12.44 7.36 11.40
N SER A 124 -12.39 6.16 10.84
CA SER A 124 -11.14 5.47 10.48
C SER A 124 -10.82 5.52 8.98
N HIS A 125 -11.63 6.22 8.18
CA HIS A 125 -11.56 6.12 6.72
C HIS A 125 -11.52 7.47 5.98
N SER A 126 -11.12 8.54 6.67
CA SER A 126 -11.01 9.88 6.06
C SER A 126 -10.18 9.87 4.77
N GLY A 127 -10.72 10.44 3.70
CA GLY A 127 -10.11 10.47 2.37
C GLY A 127 -10.31 9.20 1.53
N ARG A 128 -10.94 8.16 2.08
CA ARG A 128 -11.20 6.92 1.35
C ARG A 128 -12.24 7.13 0.27
N VAL A 129 -11.94 6.61 -0.93
CA VAL A 129 -12.89 6.54 -2.04
C VAL A 129 -13.29 5.08 -2.25
N LEU A 130 -14.59 4.84 -2.38
CA LEU A 130 -15.19 3.54 -2.69
C LEU A 130 -16.07 3.63 -3.91
N LYS A 131 -16.14 2.57 -4.68
CA LYS A 131 -17.01 2.44 -5.85
C LYS A 131 -17.89 1.22 -5.69
N ILE A 132 -19.20 1.40 -5.90
CA ILE A 132 -20.19 0.32 -5.81
C ILE A 132 -20.96 0.30 -7.12
N LYS A 133 -21.11 -0.86 -7.73
CA LYS A 133 -21.73 -1.04 -9.03
C LYS A 133 -22.63 -2.27 -9.03
N ASP A 134 -23.86 -2.11 -9.52
CA ASP A 134 -24.67 -3.25 -9.95
C ASP A 134 -24.05 -3.86 -11.21
N VAL A 135 -23.44 -5.03 -11.07
CA VAL A 135 -22.87 -5.77 -12.21
C VAL A 135 -23.83 -6.81 -12.76
N GLY A 136 -24.89 -7.15 -12.01
CA GLY A 136 -25.95 -8.08 -12.44
C GLY A 136 -27.01 -7.44 -13.32
N GLY A 137 -27.17 -6.11 -13.23
CA GLY A 137 -28.18 -5.38 -14.00
C GLY A 137 -29.61 -5.55 -13.50
N ASN A 138 -29.80 -5.95 -12.24
CA ASN A 138 -31.11 -6.25 -11.67
C ASN A 138 -31.51 -5.34 -10.49
N ALA A 139 -30.83 -4.22 -10.31
CA ALA A 139 -31.12 -3.31 -9.21
C ALA A 139 -32.51 -2.67 -9.26
N ASP A 140 -33.19 -2.68 -10.41
CA ASP A 140 -34.59 -2.27 -10.55
C ASP A 140 -35.58 -3.23 -9.88
N SER A 141 -35.26 -4.50 -9.82
CA SER A 141 -36.09 -5.55 -9.22
C SER A 141 -35.57 -5.98 -7.84
N ASN A 142 -34.26 -6.00 -7.69
CA ASN A 142 -33.56 -6.38 -6.48
C ASN A 142 -32.61 -5.24 -6.09
N ASN A 143 -33.13 -4.25 -5.40
CA ASN A 143 -32.40 -3.03 -5.07
C ASN A 143 -31.08 -3.31 -4.32
N ILE A 144 -30.07 -2.45 -4.55
CA ILE A 144 -28.86 -2.43 -3.76
C ILE A 144 -28.92 -1.23 -2.81
N THR A 145 -29.11 -1.50 -1.55
CA THR A 145 -29.11 -0.48 -0.49
C THR A 145 -27.70 -0.31 0.05
N ILE A 146 -27.22 0.92 0.09
CA ILE A 146 -25.96 1.29 0.70
C ILE A 146 -26.28 2.01 1.99
N ASP A 147 -25.93 1.38 3.12
CA ASP A 147 -26.33 1.80 4.45
C ASP A 147 -25.15 2.37 5.23
N GLY A 148 -25.33 3.51 5.88
CA GLY A 148 -24.32 4.14 6.72
C GLY A 148 -23.95 3.26 7.90
N ASN A 149 -22.76 3.44 8.46
CA ASN A 149 -22.38 2.72 9.67
C ASN A 149 -23.14 3.28 10.88
N SER A 150 -23.97 2.48 11.51
CA SER A 150 -24.71 2.88 12.72
C SER A 150 -25.58 4.13 12.48
N SER A 151 -25.20 5.28 13.02
CA SER A 151 -25.89 6.58 12.85
C SER A 151 -25.20 7.50 11.84
N GLU A 152 -24.18 7.02 11.14
CA GLU A 152 -23.48 7.80 10.11
C GLU A 152 -24.35 7.94 8.86
N THR A 153 -24.09 8.98 8.08
CA THR A 153 -24.95 9.33 6.94
C THR A 153 -24.17 9.31 5.62
N ILE A 154 -24.92 9.13 4.54
CA ILE A 154 -24.48 9.32 3.14
C ILE A 154 -25.26 10.51 2.60
N ASP A 155 -24.60 11.63 2.31
CA ASP A 155 -25.25 12.90 1.93
C ASP A 155 -26.37 13.34 2.89
N GLY A 156 -26.22 13.06 4.19
CA GLY A 156 -27.20 13.38 5.21
C GLY A 156 -28.35 12.36 5.36
N ALA A 157 -28.47 11.36 4.50
CA ALA A 157 -29.41 10.25 4.61
C ALA A 157 -28.78 9.06 5.31
N ALA A 158 -29.55 8.25 6.02
CA ALA A 158 -29.05 7.01 6.64
C ALA A 158 -28.57 5.99 5.59
N SER A 159 -29.23 5.97 4.45
CA SER A 159 -28.87 5.08 3.33
C SER A 159 -29.22 5.71 1.99
N ILE A 160 -28.60 5.18 0.93
CA ILE A 160 -28.98 5.44 -0.46
C ILE A 160 -29.27 4.13 -1.18
N VAL A 161 -30.07 4.17 -2.23
CA VAL A 161 -30.48 2.96 -2.95
C VAL A 161 -30.14 3.08 -4.44
N LEU A 162 -29.54 2.04 -4.99
CA LEU A 162 -29.41 1.86 -6.43
C LEU A 162 -30.63 1.08 -6.91
N GLU A 163 -31.45 1.70 -7.74
CA GLU A 163 -32.78 1.17 -8.20
C GLU A 163 -32.85 1.08 -9.74
N SER A 164 -31.77 1.25 -10.43
CA SER A 164 -31.74 1.14 -11.90
C SER A 164 -30.74 0.06 -12.32
N PRO A 165 -31.05 -0.68 -13.40
CA PRO A 165 -30.13 -1.66 -13.94
C PRO A 165 -28.76 -1.06 -14.21
N HIS A 166 -27.71 -1.76 -13.75
CA HIS A 166 -26.32 -1.32 -13.87
C HIS A 166 -26.00 0.04 -13.23
N ALA A 167 -26.81 0.51 -12.26
CA ALA A 167 -26.49 1.69 -11.48
C ALA A 167 -25.18 1.54 -10.72
N GLY A 168 -24.53 2.64 -10.44
CA GLY A 168 -23.31 2.67 -9.63
C GLY A 168 -23.10 4.01 -8.99
N VAL A 169 -22.31 4.02 -7.93
CA VAL A 169 -22.00 5.21 -7.14
C VAL A 169 -20.53 5.21 -6.76
N THR A 170 -19.95 6.39 -6.69
CA THR A 170 -18.64 6.63 -6.09
C THR A 170 -18.85 7.43 -4.82
N LEU A 171 -18.24 6.99 -3.73
CA LEU A 171 -18.40 7.56 -2.40
C LEU A 171 -17.05 8.03 -1.86
N LEU A 172 -17.03 9.19 -1.21
CA LEU A 172 -15.88 9.77 -0.51
C LEU A 172 -16.20 9.89 0.97
N CYS A 173 -15.28 9.49 1.82
CA CYS A 173 -15.34 9.67 3.28
C CYS A 173 -14.59 10.93 3.70
N ASN A 174 -15.18 11.78 4.55
CA ASN A 174 -14.50 12.94 5.14
C ASN A 174 -14.01 12.70 6.58
N GLY A 175 -14.19 11.48 7.10
CA GLY A 175 -13.86 11.13 8.49
C GLY A 175 -15.04 11.23 9.47
N THR A 176 -16.22 11.69 9.00
CA THR A 176 -17.44 11.82 9.81
C THR A 176 -18.64 11.23 9.10
N SER A 177 -18.70 11.40 7.78
CA SER A 177 -19.81 10.97 6.92
C SER A 177 -19.28 10.58 5.54
N TRP A 178 -20.15 9.99 4.75
CA TRP A 178 -19.88 9.63 3.37
C TRP A 178 -20.64 10.56 2.41
N PHE A 179 -20.07 10.80 1.23
CA PHE A 179 -20.61 11.70 0.23
C PHE A 179 -20.57 11.04 -1.15
N VAL A 180 -21.62 11.22 -1.92
CA VAL A 180 -21.68 10.81 -3.33
C VAL A 180 -20.89 11.82 -4.17
N LEU A 181 -20.03 11.32 -5.08
CA LEU A 181 -19.24 12.13 -6.02
C LEU A 181 -19.85 12.15 -7.41
#